data_e59ddfcb32880e26029ff11778ce2013
#
_entry.id   e59ddfcb32880e26029ff11778ce2013
#
_cell.length_a   1.000
_cell.length_b   1.000
_cell.length_c   1.000
_cell.angle_alpha   90.00
_cell.angle_beta   90.00
_cell.angle_gamma   90.00
#
_symmetry.space_group_name_H-M   'P 1'
#
loop_
_entity.id
_entity.type
_entity.pdbx_description
1 polymer ?
#
loop_
_entity_poly.entity_id
_entity_poly.type
_entity_poly.pdbx_seq_one_letter_code
_entity_poly.pdbx_strand_id
1 'polypeptide(L)'
;LWLALCLLAGPLCHGATIVRFTTNLGTFDVELFDDTMPVTVANFLRYVDSSRYDSTIIHRSTTYNPADIQIVQGGGFALTGSGLSYVATDAPIPLEPRGSNFRGTLAMARTNDPNSATSQWFFNHTDNPGLDTNYAVFGRVVGNSGLAVLDAMASVPVYDASVQLGGVFSELPLIQPSLDVSSLILVSKVERVSVSVTSFERVEQGFRINWSTSPAATPVNIERCSDLVGAAWEVISAGETSGTFTDASPPANKAFYRAVIP
;
A
#
# COMPACT_ATOMS: atom_id res chain seq x y z
N LEU A 1 25.24 -36.04 8.97
CA LEU A 1 25.42 -34.58 8.95
C LEU A 1 24.16 -33.91 9.48
N TRP A 2 24.25 -33.30 10.65
CA TRP A 2 23.12 -32.62 11.31
C TRP A 2 22.99 -31.24 10.67
N LEU A 3 21.93 -31.00 9.91
CA LEU A 3 21.55 -29.66 9.47
C LEU A 3 20.84 -29.01 10.67
N ALA A 4 21.52 -28.09 11.35
CA ALA A 4 20.89 -27.30 12.39
C ALA A 4 19.94 -26.31 11.73
N LEU A 5 18.64 -26.45 11.97
CA LEU A 5 17.63 -25.44 11.73
C LEU A 5 17.84 -24.33 12.77
N CYS A 6 18.69 -23.37 12.47
CA CYS A 6 18.77 -22.14 13.23
C CYS A 6 17.62 -21.22 12.79
N LEU A 7 16.51 -21.29 13.49
CA LEU A 7 15.60 -20.15 13.63
C LEU A 7 16.35 -19.08 14.44
N LEU A 8 17.24 -18.37 13.81
CA LEU A 8 17.81 -17.14 14.37
C LEU A 8 16.71 -16.08 14.32
N ALA A 9 16.06 -15.85 15.47
CA ALA A 9 15.45 -14.56 15.75
C ALA A 9 16.59 -13.53 15.90
N GLY A 10 17.23 -13.19 14.78
CA GLY A 10 18.02 -11.99 14.65
C GLY A 10 17.09 -10.78 14.70
N PRO A 11 17.60 -9.54 14.87
CA PRO A 11 16.78 -8.37 14.71
C PRO A 11 16.11 -8.51 13.34
N LEU A 12 14.78 -8.62 13.36
CA LEU A 12 13.97 -8.64 12.16
C LEU A 12 14.35 -7.40 11.37
N CYS A 13 15.09 -7.56 10.28
CA CYS A 13 15.09 -6.56 9.24
C CYS A 13 13.61 -6.50 8.84
N HIS A 14 12.88 -5.55 9.41
CA HIS A 14 11.51 -5.31 9.01
C HIS A 14 11.61 -4.86 7.57
N GLY A 15 11.27 -5.75 6.64
CA GLY A 15 10.94 -5.31 5.29
C GLY A 15 9.85 -4.26 5.43
N ALA A 16 9.88 -3.23 4.60
CA ALA A 16 8.84 -2.20 4.58
C ALA A 16 7.45 -2.85 4.54
N THR A 17 6.52 -2.33 5.32
CA THR A 17 5.14 -2.81 5.29
C THR A 17 4.53 -2.49 3.93
N ILE A 18 3.97 -3.49 3.27
CA ILE A 18 3.21 -3.33 2.03
C ILE A 18 1.72 -3.39 2.36
N VAL A 19 0.96 -2.47 1.80
CA VAL A 19 -0.51 -2.50 1.84
C VAL A 19 -1.07 -2.51 0.43
N ARG A 20 -2.15 -3.26 0.22
CA ARG A 20 -2.87 -3.36 -1.05
C ARG A 20 -4.11 -2.52 -1.02
N PHE A 21 -4.27 -1.66 -2.00
CA PHE A 21 -5.50 -0.95 -2.31
C PHE A 21 -6.23 -1.68 -3.43
N THR A 22 -7.47 -2.08 -3.19
CA THR A 22 -8.37 -2.64 -4.21
C THR A 22 -9.43 -1.61 -4.54
N THR A 23 -9.46 -1.15 -5.78
CA THR A 23 -10.43 -0.16 -6.27
C THR A 23 -11.21 -0.72 -7.44
N ASN A 24 -12.31 -0.05 -7.81
CA ASN A 24 -13.04 -0.40 -9.02
C ASN A 24 -12.32 0.03 -10.33
N LEU A 25 -11.15 0.70 -10.23
CA LEU A 25 -10.28 1.04 -11.36
C LEU A 25 -9.01 0.21 -11.43
N GLY A 26 -8.80 -0.71 -10.47
CA GLY A 26 -7.66 -1.60 -10.40
C GLY A 26 -7.14 -1.79 -8.99
N THR A 27 -6.16 -2.68 -8.87
CA THR A 27 -5.50 -3.00 -7.60
C THR A 27 -4.03 -2.60 -7.68
N PHE A 28 -3.50 -2.04 -6.58
CA PHE A 28 -2.10 -1.63 -6.50
C PHE A 28 -1.57 -1.73 -5.08
N ASP A 29 -0.27 -1.90 -4.98
CA ASP A 29 0.43 -2.01 -3.71
C ASP A 29 1.16 -0.71 -3.37
N VAL A 30 1.28 -0.43 -2.08
CA VAL A 30 1.94 0.76 -1.52
C VAL A 30 2.93 0.29 -0.46
N GLU A 31 4.18 0.67 -0.63
CA GLU A 31 5.23 0.51 0.38
C GLU A 31 5.14 1.64 1.40
N LEU A 32 5.09 1.30 2.68
CA LEU A 32 5.06 2.27 3.77
C LEU A 32 6.47 2.53 4.32
N PHE A 33 6.71 3.71 4.81
CA PHE A 33 8.03 4.15 5.32
C PHE A 33 8.12 3.98 6.84
N ASP A 34 8.01 2.73 7.32
CA ASP A 34 7.95 2.37 8.73
C ASP A 34 9.06 3.00 9.59
N ASP A 35 10.30 2.96 9.10
CA ASP A 35 11.47 3.43 9.83
C ASP A 35 11.56 4.95 9.93
N THR A 36 11.08 5.67 8.92
CA THR A 36 11.23 7.13 8.83
C THR A 36 9.97 7.90 9.23
N MET A 37 8.80 7.25 9.17
CA MET A 37 7.49 7.83 9.44
C MET A 37 6.66 6.97 10.41
N PRO A 38 7.23 6.52 11.55
CA PRO A 38 6.63 5.49 12.39
C PRO A 38 5.27 5.90 12.99
N VAL A 39 5.08 7.16 13.36
CA VAL A 39 3.80 7.62 13.95
C VAL A 39 2.71 7.67 12.88
N THR A 40 3.05 8.20 11.70
CA THR A 40 2.12 8.32 10.57
C THR A 40 1.74 6.94 10.03
N VAL A 41 2.72 6.04 9.85
CA VAL A 41 2.47 4.65 9.42
C VAL A 41 1.61 3.93 10.44
N ALA A 42 1.92 4.00 11.73
CA ALA A 42 1.12 3.37 12.77
C ALA A 42 -0.33 3.91 12.81
N ASN A 43 -0.52 5.22 12.59
CA ASN A 43 -1.85 5.80 12.47
C ASN A 43 -2.60 5.21 11.28
N PHE A 44 -2.02 5.24 10.09
CA PHE A 44 -2.64 4.70 8.87
C PHE A 44 -3.01 3.23 9.02
N LEU A 45 -2.09 2.42 9.57
CA LEU A 45 -2.31 0.98 9.76
C LEU A 45 -3.42 0.66 10.77
N ARG A 46 -3.71 1.51 11.77
CA ARG A 46 -4.89 1.33 12.64
C ARG A 46 -6.20 1.37 11.86
N TYR A 47 -6.31 2.24 10.85
CA TYR A 47 -7.48 2.28 9.96
C TYR A 47 -7.53 1.07 9.04
N VAL A 48 -6.39 0.63 8.50
CA VAL A 48 -6.28 -0.60 7.70
C VAL A 48 -6.72 -1.82 8.51
N ASP A 49 -6.10 -2.03 9.68
CA ASP A 49 -6.31 -3.22 10.52
C ASP A 49 -7.74 -3.29 11.10
N SER A 50 -8.42 -2.14 11.24
CA SER A 50 -9.82 -2.06 11.68
C SER A 50 -10.81 -1.97 10.52
N SER A 51 -10.38 -2.20 9.25
CA SER A 51 -11.18 -2.14 8.03
C SER A 51 -11.95 -0.83 7.82
N ARG A 52 -11.48 0.28 8.44
CA ARG A 52 -12.14 1.59 8.30
C ARG A 52 -11.92 2.25 6.94
N TYR A 53 -10.98 1.75 6.13
CA TYR A 53 -10.81 2.17 4.75
C TYR A 53 -11.60 1.33 3.75
N ASP A 54 -12.21 0.22 4.18
CA ASP A 54 -13.03 -0.61 3.32
C ASP A 54 -14.30 0.14 2.92
N SER A 55 -14.68 0.02 1.65
CA SER A 55 -15.80 0.76 1.05
C SER A 55 -15.70 2.29 1.14
N THR A 56 -14.49 2.84 1.23
CA THR A 56 -14.27 4.29 1.14
C THR A 56 -14.24 4.76 -0.31
N ILE A 57 -14.31 6.07 -0.51
CA ILE A 57 -14.28 6.67 -1.84
C ILE A 57 -13.09 7.62 -1.98
N ILE A 58 -12.65 7.80 -3.22
CA ILE A 58 -11.89 8.97 -3.61
C ILE A 58 -12.88 10.12 -3.70
N HIS A 59 -12.80 11.06 -2.77
CA HIS A 59 -13.79 12.13 -2.64
C HIS A 59 -13.31 13.48 -3.18
N ARG A 60 -12.02 13.56 -3.55
CA ARG A 60 -11.41 14.76 -4.11
C ARG A 60 -10.31 14.41 -5.11
N SER A 61 -10.30 15.12 -6.23
CA SER A 61 -9.19 15.08 -7.20
C SER A 61 -8.96 16.48 -7.76
N THR A 62 -7.71 16.93 -7.73
CA THR A 62 -7.31 18.26 -8.23
C THR A 62 -6.55 18.14 -9.56
N THR A 63 -6.69 17.04 -10.28
CA THR A 63 -5.91 16.73 -11.49
C THR A 63 -6.42 17.42 -12.76
N TYR A 64 -7.54 18.13 -12.68
CA TYR A 64 -8.17 18.82 -13.80
C TYR A 64 -7.43 20.10 -14.25
N ASN A 65 -6.61 20.68 -13.40
CA ASN A 65 -5.80 21.86 -13.71
C ASN A 65 -4.31 21.57 -13.53
N PRO A 66 -3.53 21.44 -14.63
CA PRO A 66 -2.10 21.14 -14.56
C PRO A 66 -1.25 22.21 -13.86
N ALA A 67 -1.76 23.41 -13.67
CA ALA A 67 -1.05 24.49 -12.99
C ALA A 67 -1.16 24.41 -11.46
N ASP A 68 -2.06 23.57 -10.94
CA ASP A 68 -2.31 23.39 -9.51
C ASP A 68 -1.60 22.14 -8.98
N ILE A 69 -1.65 21.98 -7.64
CA ILE A 69 -1.26 20.75 -6.96
C ILE A 69 -2.13 19.60 -7.46
N GLN A 70 -1.52 18.54 -7.98
CA GLN A 70 -2.25 17.39 -8.53
C GLN A 70 -2.23 16.21 -7.60
N ILE A 71 -3.36 15.97 -6.95
CA ILE A 71 -3.55 14.88 -5.98
C ILE A 71 -4.87 14.14 -6.21
N VAL A 72 -4.88 12.90 -5.70
CA VAL A 72 -6.08 12.05 -5.58
C VAL A 72 -6.24 11.72 -4.10
N GLN A 73 -7.34 12.19 -3.47
CA GLN A 73 -7.53 12.16 -2.02
C GLN A 73 -8.69 11.25 -1.62
N GLY A 74 -8.44 10.40 -0.61
CA GLY A 74 -9.40 9.45 -0.04
C GLY A 74 -9.34 9.35 1.47
N GLY A 75 -9.96 8.30 2.04
CA GLY A 75 -9.93 8.00 3.48
C GLY A 75 -10.81 8.88 4.37
N GLY A 76 -11.65 9.74 3.78
CA GLY A 76 -12.54 10.63 4.53
C GLY A 76 -13.99 10.17 4.61
N PHE A 77 -14.44 9.43 3.59
CA PHE A 77 -15.85 9.04 3.44
C PHE A 77 -15.97 7.59 3.03
N ALA A 78 -16.87 6.87 3.67
CA ALA A 78 -17.23 5.49 3.36
C ALA A 78 -18.67 5.41 2.85
N LEU A 79 -18.89 4.48 1.91
CA LEU A 79 -20.22 4.13 1.44
C LEU A 79 -20.85 3.14 2.42
N THR A 80 -22.01 3.48 2.95
CA THR A 80 -22.78 2.67 3.88
C THR A 80 -24.16 2.35 3.29
N GLY A 81 -24.94 1.51 3.95
CA GLY A 81 -26.33 1.24 3.54
C GLY A 81 -27.25 2.49 3.55
N SER A 82 -26.84 3.57 4.23
CA SER A 82 -27.56 4.86 4.30
C SER A 82 -26.95 5.96 3.41
N GLY A 83 -25.92 5.65 2.60
CA GLY A 83 -25.21 6.59 1.73
C GLY A 83 -23.80 6.88 2.22
N LEU A 84 -23.26 8.05 1.87
CA LEU A 84 -21.91 8.45 2.28
C LEU A 84 -21.90 8.89 3.75
N SER A 85 -20.95 8.38 4.50
CA SER A 85 -20.71 8.70 5.90
C SER A 85 -19.24 9.02 6.12
N TYR A 86 -18.92 9.86 7.10
CA TYR A 86 -17.54 10.09 7.50
C TYR A 86 -16.91 8.81 8.05
N VAL A 87 -15.64 8.56 7.69
CA VAL A 87 -14.83 7.54 8.36
C VAL A 87 -14.67 7.92 9.83
N ALA A 88 -14.95 6.99 10.74
CA ALA A 88 -14.71 7.20 12.18
C ALA A 88 -13.23 7.44 12.45
N THR A 89 -12.88 8.57 13.07
CA THR A 89 -11.50 8.99 13.28
C THR A 89 -11.01 8.72 14.70
N ASP A 90 -9.73 8.39 14.82
CA ASP A 90 -9.00 8.40 16.09
C ASP A 90 -8.52 9.83 16.41
N ALA A 91 -7.87 10.01 17.56
CA ALA A 91 -7.21 11.27 17.89
C ALA A 91 -6.20 11.67 16.81
N PRO A 92 -6.07 12.97 16.50
CA PRO A 92 -5.10 13.44 15.52
C PRO A 92 -3.67 13.17 15.97
N ILE A 93 -2.77 13.08 14.97
CA ILE A 93 -1.36 12.79 15.18
C ILE A 93 -0.48 14.03 14.92
N PRO A 94 0.71 14.12 15.55
CA PRO A 94 1.68 15.15 15.22
C PRO A 94 2.20 15.01 13.79
N LEU A 95 2.55 16.12 13.16
CA LEU A 95 3.18 16.14 11.86
C LEU A 95 4.60 15.56 11.95
N GLU A 96 4.89 14.59 11.09
CA GLU A 96 6.24 14.11 10.79
C GLU A 96 6.69 14.71 9.45
N PRO A 97 7.31 15.89 9.40
CA PRO A 97 7.55 16.64 8.16
C PRO A 97 8.78 16.12 7.42
N ARG A 98 8.65 14.96 6.78
CA ARG A 98 9.74 14.32 6.03
C ARG A 98 9.23 13.84 4.67
N GLY A 99 10.20 13.69 3.75
CA GLY A 99 9.96 13.22 2.40
C GLY A 99 9.49 14.34 1.47
N SER A 100 9.64 14.08 0.18
CA SER A 100 9.17 14.96 -0.88
C SER A 100 7.92 14.39 -1.53
N ASN A 101 7.00 15.27 -1.89
CA ASN A 101 5.73 14.93 -2.53
C ASN A 101 5.94 14.68 -4.03
N PHE A 102 6.77 13.66 -4.36
CA PHE A 102 6.96 13.22 -5.74
C PHE A 102 5.77 12.40 -6.24
N ARG A 103 5.65 12.30 -7.56
CA ARG A 103 4.65 11.43 -8.19
C ARG A 103 4.68 10.02 -7.61
N GLY A 104 3.50 9.51 -7.28
CA GLY A 104 3.29 8.18 -6.71
C GLY A 104 3.46 8.09 -5.19
N THR A 105 3.86 9.16 -4.51
CA THR A 105 3.94 9.15 -3.04
C THR A 105 2.58 9.31 -2.38
N LEU A 106 2.46 8.73 -1.17
CA LEU A 106 1.29 8.78 -0.30
C LEU A 106 1.59 9.68 0.90
N ALA A 107 0.72 10.67 1.14
CA ALA A 107 0.86 11.61 2.24
C ALA A 107 -0.46 11.76 3.04
N MET A 108 -0.34 12.18 4.32
CA MET A 108 -1.51 12.45 5.16
C MET A 108 -2.11 13.82 4.86
N ALA A 109 -3.42 13.85 4.62
CA ALA A 109 -4.17 15.09 4.57
C ALA A 109 -4.40 15.65 5.99
N ARG A 110 -4.51 16.97 6.10
CA ARG A 110 -4.70 17.69 7.35
C ARG A 110 -5.44 19.01 7.15
N THR A 111 -5.90 19.60 8.22
CA THR A 111 -6.41 20.98 8.23
C THR A 111 -5.25 22.00 8.28
N ASN A 112 -5.52 23.26 8.53
CA ASN A 112 -4.47 24.28 8.73
C ASN A 112 -3.60 24.00 9.96
N ASP A 113 -4.10 23.27 10.98
CA ASP A 113 -3.28 22.82 12.10
C ASP A 113 -2.37 21.68 11.62
N PRO A 114 -1.03 21.81 11.73
CA PRO A 114 -0.10 20.79 11.32
C PRO A 114 -0.29 19.45 12.06
N ASN A 115 -0.85 19.44 13.25
CA ASN A 115 -1.08 18.26 14.09
C ASN A 115 -2.53 17.77 14.04
N SER A 116 -3.22 17.92 12.91
CA SER A 116 -4.64 17.58 12.76
C SER A 116 -4.89 16.37 11.86
N ALA A 117 -3.86 15.67 11.39
CA ALA A 117 -4.03 14.49 10.55
C ALA A 117 -4.73 13.35 11.30
N THR A 118 -5.73 12.73 10.67
CA THR A 118 -6.49 11.60 11.23
C THR A 118 -6.55 10.44 10.24
N SER A 119 -7.63 10.33 9.43
CA SER A 119 -7.85 9.22 8.50
C SER A 119 -7.52 9.55 7.04
N GLN A 120 -7.64 10.84 6.63
CA GLN A 120 -7.54 11.19 5.22
C GLN A 120 -6.10 11.20 4.72
N TRP A 121 -5.93 10.71 3.52
CA TRP A 121 -4.66 10.61 2.80
C TRP A 121 -4.82 11.05 1.35
N PHE A 122 -3.71 11.35 0.68
CA PHE A 122 -3.69 11.62 -0.76
C PHE A 122 -2.48 11.02 -1.44
N PHE A 123 -2.66 10.62 -2.69
CA PHE A 123 -1.58 10.27 -3.61
C PHE A 123 -1.19 11.47 -4.45
N ASN A 124 0.10 11.69 -4.60
CA ASN A 124 0.64 12.69 -5.51
C ASN A 124 0.62 12.12 -6.95
N HIS A 125 -0.20 12.70 -7.83
CA HIS A 125 -0.26 12.29 -9.23
C HIS A 125 0.94 12.83 -10.02
N THR A 126 1.45 14.01 -9.66
CA THR A 126 2.66 14.64 -10.19
C THR A 126 3.59 15.01 -9.03
N ASP A 127 4.76 15.55 -9.38
CA ASP A 127 5.62 16.17 -8.37
C ASP A 127 4.99 17.46 -7.86
N ASN A 128 4.78 17.54 -6.55
CA ASN A 128 4.16 18.67 -5.85
C ASN A 128 5.11 19.27 -4.81
N PRO A 129 6.25 19.87 -5.19
CA PRO A 129 7.26 20.34 -4.24
C PRO A 129 6.75 21.43 -3.28
N GLY A 130 5.67 22.13 -3.65
CA GLY A 130 5.01 23.10 -2.76
C GLY A 130 4.34 22.48 -1.52
N LEU A 131 4.18 21.15 -1.47
CA LEU A 131 3.66 20.41 -0.33
C LEU A 131 4.76 19.90 0.62
N ASP A 132 6.01 19.96 0.21
CA ASP A 132 7.13 19.46 1.00
C ASP A 132 7.20 20.19 2.35
N THR A 133 7.65 19.47 3.38
CA THR A 133 7.68 19.92 4.78
C THR A 133 6.32 20.23 5.45
N ASN A 134 5.25 20.38 4.66
CA ASN A 134 3.91 20.67 5.17
C ASN A 134 3.03 19.43 5.33
N TYR A 135 3.37 18.34 4.63
CA TYR A 135 2.61 17.09 4.68
C TYR A 135 3.55 15.90 4.92
N ALA A 136 3.09 14.98 5.75
CA ALA A 136 3.82 13.76 6.10
C ALA A 136 3.73 12.76 4.95
N VAL A 137 4.80 12.61 4.17
CA VAL A 137 4.91 11.58 3.12
C VAL A 137 5.35 10.27 3.77
N PHE A 138 4.46 9.27 3.79
CA PHE A 138 4.66 8.04 4.58
C PHE A 138 4.62 6.75 3.76
N GLY A 139 4.51 6.85 2.43
CA GLY A 139 4.54 5.68 1.55
C GLY A 139 4.67 6.05 0.09
N ARG A 140 4.75 5.04 -0.76
CA ARG A 140 4.80 5.18 -2.22
C ARG A 140 4.15 3.99 -2.93
N VAL A 141 3.54 4.24 -4.07
CA VAL A 141 3.01 3.23 -4.98
C VAL A 141 4.14 2.36 -5.53
N VAL A 142 3.94 1.04 -5.53
CA VAL A 142 4.92 0.06 -6.01
C VAL A 142 4.70 -0.21 -7.50
N GLY A 143 5.77 -0.06 -8.27
CA GLY A 143 5.84 -0.47 -9.67
C GLY A 143 4.99 0.36 -10.64
N ASN A 144 5.25 0.14 -11.94
CA ASN A 144 4.57 0.88 -13.02
C ASN A 144 3.08 0.50 -13.15
N SER A 145 2.71 -0.74 -12.82
CA SER A 145 1.30 -1.18 -12.83
C SER A 145 0.48 -0.42 -11.79
N GLY A 146 1.04 -0.19 -10.60
CA GLY A 146 0.39 0.62 -9.56
C GLY A 146 0.25 2.09 -9.98
N LEU A 147 1.29 2.65 -10.57
CA LEU A 147 1.23 4.01 -11.12
C LEU A 147 0.19 4.16 -12.23
N ALA A 148 -0.03 3.12 -13.06
CA ALA A 148 -1.08 3.13 -14.08
C ALA A 148 -2.49 3.18 -13.47
N VAL A 149 -2.72 2.53 -12.31
CA VAL A 149 -4.00 2.65 -11.59
C VAL A 149 -4.17 4.07 -11.02
N LEU A 150 -3.11 4.66 -10.47
CA LEU A 150 -3.14 6.06 -10.02
C LEU A 150 -3.48 7.01 -11.18
N ASP A 151 -2.88 6.80 -12.37
CA ASP A 151 -3.19 7.58 -13.56
C ASP A 151 -4.66 7.40 -13.99
N ALA A 152 -5.18 6.17 -13.93
CA ALA A 152 -6.60 5.91 -14.22
C ALA A 152 -7.52 6.68 -13.28
N MET A 153 -7.22 6.69 -11.95
CA MET A 153 -7.99 7.47 -10.97
C MET A 153 -7.90 8.98 -11.25
N ALA A 154 -6.70 9.49 -11.55
CA ALA A 154 -6.44 10.90 -11.82
C ALA A 154 -7.08 11.39 -13.13
N SER A 155 -7.33 10.48 -14.07
CA SER A 155 -7.96 10.77 -15.37
C SER A 155 -9.49 10.84 -15.30
N VAL A 156 -10.09 10.47 -14.16
CA VAL A 156 -11.55 10.53 -13.99
C VAL A 156 -12.00 12.00 -13.97
N PRO A 157 -13.03 12.37 -14.73
CA PRO A 157 -13.56 13.72 -14.74
C PRO A 157 -14.02 14.19 -13.37
N VAL A 158 -13.75 15.45 -13.04
CA VAL A 158 -14.06 16.07 -11.74
C VAL A 158 -15.30 16.95 -11.87
N TYR A 159 -16.20 16.85 -10.90
CA TYR A 159 -17.46 17.57 -10.86
C TYR A 159 -17.64 18.28 -9.51
N ASP A 160 -18.29 19.44 -9.53
CA ASP A 160 -18.75 20.10 -8.31
C ASP A 160 -20.09 19.49 -7.86
N ALA A 161 -20.02 18.66 -6.83
CA ALA A 161 -21.19 18.07 -6.18
C ALA A 161 -21.53 18.76 -4.82
N SER A 162 -20.97 19.94 -4.57
CA SER A 162 -21.09 20.64 -3.28
C SER A 162 -22.53 21.01 -2.91
N VAL A 163 -23.38 21.27 -3.90
CA VAL A 163 -24.80 21.59 -3.68
C VAL A 163 -25.58 20.37 -3.18
N GLN A 164 -25.27 19.17 -3.70
CA GLN A 164 -25.99 17.93 -3.39
C GLN A 164 -25.43 17.22 -2.16
N LEU A 165 -24.09 17.24 -1.99
CA LEU A 165 -23.40 16.42 -0.99
C LEU A 165 -22.67 17.25 0.10
N GLY A 166 -22.52 18.57 -0.10
CA GLY A 166 -21.81 19.47 0.80
C GLY A 166 -20.44 19.92 0.27
N GLY A 167 -19.94 21.04 0.79
CA GLY A 167 -18.79 21.77 0.24
C GLY A 167 -17.49 20.98 0.08
N VAL A 168 -17.31 19.90 0.81
CA VAL A 168 -16.13 19.01 0.69
C VAL A 168 -16.11 18.22 -0.61
N PHE A 169 -17.19 18.16 -1.37
CA PHE A 169 -17.33 17.46 -2.64
C PHE A 169 -17.32 18.41 -3.85
N SER A 170 -16.72 19.60 -3.73
CA SER A 170 -16.56 20.55 -4.84
C SER A 170 -15.61 20.03 -5.95
N GLU A 171 -14.80 19.04 -5.67
CA GLU A 171 -13.81 18.43 -6.60
C GLU A 171 -13.96 16.90 -6.61
N LEU A 172 -15.20 16.39 -6.73
CA LEU A 172 -15.52 14.97 -6.70
C LEU A 172 -15.24 14.31 -8.07
N PRO A 173 -14.33 13.32 -8.16
CA PRO A 173 -14.16 12.55 -9.38
C PRO A 173 -15.31 11.57 -9.59
N LEU A 174 -15.95 11.61 -10.76
CA LEU A 174 -17.07 10.75 -11.14
C LEU A 174 -16.79 10.06 -12.47
N ILE A 175 -16.82 8.73 -12.49
CA ILE A 175 -16.63 7.89 -13.69
C ILE A 175 -17.71 8.19 -14.73
N GLN A 176 -18.94 8.49 -14.29
CA GLN A 176 -20.04 8.96 -15.09
C GLN A 176 -20.61 10.24 -14.46
N PRO A 177 -21.23 11.15 -15.23
CA PRO A 177 -21.78 12.41 -14.73
C PRO A 177 -23.09 12.19 -13.94
N SER A 178 -23.07 11.30 -12.96
CA SER A 178 -24.18 11.01 -12.04
C SER A 178 -23.65 10.79 -10.63
N LEU A 179 -24.50 10.98 -9.62
CA LEU A 179 -24.18 10.71 -8.23
C LEU A 179 -24.53 9.28 -7.79
N ASP A 180 -24.70 8.37 -8.73
CA ASP A 180 -24.90 6.96 -8.44
C ASP A 180 -23.62 6.34 -7.87
N VAL A 181 -23.76 5.31 -7.05
CA VAL A 181 -22.63 4.57 -6.45
C VAL A 181 -21.65 4.05 -7.51
N SER A 182 -22.17 3.62 -8.66
CA SER A 182 -21.34 3.14 -9.78
C SER A 182 -20.47 4.20 -10.43
N SER A 183 -20.77 5.47 -10.19
CA SER A 183 -19.99 6.61 -10.70
C SER A 183 -18.84 7.02 -9.79
N LEU A 184 -18.85 6.56 -8.53
CA LEU A 184 -17.81 6.86 -7.56
C LEU A 184 -16.55 6.02 -7.81
N ILE A 185 -15.37 6.58 -7.56
CA ILE A 185 -14.16 5.77 -7.43
C ILE A 185 -14.20 5.14 -6.04
N LEU A 186 -14.48 3.83 -6.02
CA LEU A 186 -14.60 3.06 -4.79
C LEU A 186 -13.28 2.40 -4.43
N VAL A 187 -12.83 2.59 -3.20
CA VAL A 187 -11.80 1.78 -2.55
C VAL A 187 -12.51 0.68 -1.79
N SER A 188 -12.65 -0.49 -2.40
CA SER A 188 -13.39 -1.60 -1.81
C SER A 188 -12.68 -2.20 -0.60
N LYS A 189 -11.33 -2.17 -0.60
CA LYS A 189 -10.52 -2.71 0.49
C LYS A 189 -9.13 -2.08 0.54
N VAL A 190 -8.61 -1.93 1.76
CA VAL A 190 -7.19 -1.67 2.01
C VAL A 190 -6.71 -2.68 3.05
N GLU A 191 -5.71 -3.51 2.69
CA GLU A 191 -5.24 -4.58 3.57
C GLU A 191 -3.73 -4.73 3.53
N ARG A 192 -3.13 -5.24 4.62
CA ARG A 192 -1.70 -5.57 4.63
C ARG A 192 -1.42 -6.73 3.69
N VAL A 193 -0.32 -6.61 2.96
CA VAL A 193 0.24 -7.73 2.19
C VAL A 193 1.30 -8.41 3.04
N SER A 194 1.18 -9.70 3.21
CA SER A 194 2.14 -10.48 3.98
C SER A 194 2.44 -11.82 3.32
N VAL A 195 3.63 -12.32 3.57
CA VAL A 195 4.04 -13.67 3.21
C VAL A 195 4.58 -14.38 4.45
N SER A 196 4.17 -15.63 4.66
CA SER A 196 4.62 -16.47 5.76
C SER A 196 5.10 -17.81 5.21
N VAL A 197 6.35 -18.16 5.44
CA VAL A 197 6.85 -19.50 5.16
C VAL A 197 6.21 -20.45 6.17
N THR A 198 5.46 -21.43 5.66
CA THR A 198 4.69 -22.38 6.47
C THR A 198 5.42 -23.67 6.74
N SER A 199 6.24 -24.11 5.78
CA SER A 199 7.15 -25.25 6.00
C SER A 199 8.35 -25.19 5.07
N PHE A 200 9.41 -25.90 5.48
CA PHE A 200 10.61 -26.13 4.70
C PHE A 200 11.03 -27.58 4.91
N GLU A 201 11.10 -28.34 3.83
CA GLU A 201 11.35 -29.77 3.91
C GLU A 201 12.32 -30.26 2.84
N ARG A 202 13.09 -31.31 3.17
CA ARG A 202 13.89 -32.01 2.17
C ARG A 202 13.01 -33.00 1.45
N VAL A 203 13.05 -32.95 0.12
CA VAL A 203 12.36 -33.87 -0.78
C VAL A 203 13.38 -34.61 -1.65
N GLU A 204 12.95 -35.64 -2.37
CA GLU A 204 13.83 -36.44 -3.20
C GLU A 204 14.60 -35.58 -4.24
N GLN A 205 13.96 -34.56 -4.79
CA GLN A 205 14.50 -33.66 -5.82
C GLN A 205 15.11 -32.36 -5.28
N GLY A 206 15.39 -32.24 -3.95
CA GLY A 206 15.97 -31.02 -3.39
C GLY A 206 15.30 -30.52 -2.12
N PHE A 207 14.98 -29.22 -2.06
CA PHE A 207 14.29 -28.61 -0.93
C PHE A 207 12.99 -27.97 -1.37
N ARG A 208 11.89 -28.28 -0.66
CA ARG A 208 10.60 -27.68 -0.87
C ARG A 208 10.36 -26.61 0.19
N ILE A 209 9.89 -25.47 -0.28
CA ILE A 209 9.46 -24.32 0.54
C ILE A 209 7.96 -24.17 0.29
N ASN A 210 7.19 -24.15 1.37
CA ASN A 210 5.76 -23.82 1.31
C ASN A 210 5.51 -22.52 2.04
N TRP A 211 4.60 -21.71 1.50
CA TRP A 211 4.23 -20.42 2.09
C TRP A 211 2.74 -20.14 1.92
N SER A 212 2.25 -19.19 2.68
CA SER A 212 0.95 -18.56 2.50
C SER A 212 1.11 -17.07 2.35
N THR A 213 0.18 -16.43 1.63
CA THR A 213 0.11 -14.99 1.47
C THR A 213 -1.24 -14.46 1.93
N SER A 214 -1.25 -13.23 2.39
CA SER A 214 -2.46 -12.44 2.59
C SER A 214 -2.27 -11.10 1.88
N PRO A 215 -3.12 -10.73 0.91
CA PRO A 215 -4.18 -11.55 0.29
C PRO A 215 -3.66 -12.83 -0.36
N ALA A 216 -4.55 -13.82 -0.49
CA ALA A 216 -4.21 -15.07 -1.16
C ALA A 216 -3.76 -14.83 -2.61
N ALA A 217 -2.89 -15.71 -3.12
CA ALA A 217 -2.32 -15.63 -4.46
C ALA A 217 -1.53 -14.33 -4.76
N THR A 218 -1.06 -13.62 -3.72
CA THR A 218 -0.08 -12.54 -3.90
C THR A 218 1.20 -13.12 -4.48
N PRO A 219 1.75 -12.56 -5.57
CA PRO A 219 3.01 -13.03 -6.14
C PRO A 219 4.16 -12.92 -5.15
N VAL A 220 5.03 -13.92 -5.14
CA VAL A 220 6.18 -14.03 -4.25
C VAL A 220 7.42 -14.38 -5.07
N ASN A 221 8.55 -13.73 -4.76
CA ASN A 221 9.84 -14.17 -5.23
C ASN A 221 10.45 -15.10 -4.18
N ILE A 222 10.99 -16.21 -4.63
CA ILE A 222 11.80 -17.10 -3.80
C ILE A 222 13.27 -16.74 -4.02
N GLU A 223 13.92 -16.38 -2.95
CA GLU A 223 15.32 -15.99 -2.96
C GLU A 223 16.17 -16.94 -2.12
N ARG A 224 17.41 -17.12 -2.56
CA ARG A 224 18.40 -17.99 -1.94
C ARG A 224 19.72 -17.26 -1.74
N CYS A 225 20.42 -17.56 -0.64
CA CYS A 225 21.83 -17.18 -0.48
C CYS A 225 22.62 -18.31 0.21
N SER A 226 23.94 -18.32 0.04
CA SER A 226 24.85 -19.30 0.65
C SER A 226 25.43 -18.81 1.99
N ASP A 227 25.37 -17.51 2.28
CA ASP A 227 25.85 -16.92 3.51
C ASP A 227 24.97 -15.74 3.93
N LEU A 228 24.66 -15.63 5.23
CA LEU A 228 23.88 -14.54 5.80
C LEU A 228 24.73 -13.30 6.11
N VAL A 229 26.05 -13.45 6.26
CA VAL A 229 26.96 -12.34 6.49
C VAL A 229 27.30 -11.67 5.17
N GLY A 230 26.82 -10.46 4.96
CA GLY A 230 26.94 -9.78 3.67
C GLY A 230 26.09 -10.39 2.56
N ALA A 231 24.95 -10.98 2.92
CA ALA A 231 24.13 -11.82 2.05
C ALA A 231 23.81 -11.18 0.70
N ALA A 232 24.29 -11.79 -0.38
CA ALA A 232 23.79 -11.57 -1.72
C ALA A 232 22.66 -12.58 -1.98
N TRP A 233 21.42 -12.08 -1.99
CA TRP A 233 20.25 -12.89 -2.28
C TRP A 233 20.05 -13.00 -3.80
N GLU A 234 19.90 -14.23 -4.27
CA GLU A 234 19.62 -14.56 -5.67
C GLU A 234 18.13 -14.92 -5.78
N VAL A 235 17.41 -14.27 -6.69
CA VAL A 235 16.05 -14.68 -7.04
C VAL A 235 16.14 -15.97 -7.85
N ILE A 236 15.69 -17.08 -7.30
CA ILE A 236 15.69 -18.40 -7.94
C ILE A 236 14.34 -18.77 -8.54
N SER A 237 13.27 -18.09 -8.14
CA SER A 237 11.96 -18.10 -8.78
C SER A 237 11.24 -16.79 -8.51
N ALA A 238 10.54 -16.27 -9.52
CA ALA A 238 9.87 -14.98 -9.45
C ALA A 238 8.38 -15.10 -9.75
N GLY A 239 7.57 -14.32 -9.02
CA GLY A 239 6.14 -14.21 -9.26
C GLY A 239 5.33 -15.45 -8.92
N GLU A 240 5.81 -16.28 -8.01
CA GLU A 240 5.15 -17.52 -7.59
C GLU A 240 3.86 -17.25 -6.82
N THR A 241 2.77 -17.88 -7.23
CA THR A 241 1.46 -17.78 -6.57
C THR A 241 0.93 -19.11 -6.05
N SER A 242 1.64 -20.21 -6.33
CA SER A 242 1.22 -21.58 -6.02
C SER A 242 1.27 -21.94 -4.53
N GLY A 243 1.96 -21.15 -3.71
CA GLY A 243 2.21 -21.44 -2.30
C GLY A 243 3.27 -22.52 -2.05
N THR A 244 3.93 -23.01 -3.10
CA THR A 244 5.00 -24.02 -3.02
C THR A 244 6.03 -23.86 -4.13
N PHE A 245 7.28 -24.10 -3.79
CA PHE A 245 8.41 -24.14 -4.75
C PHE A 245 9.42 -25.21 -4.34
N THR A 246 10.02 -25.89 -5.31
CA THR A 246 11.07 -26.86 -5.05
C THR A 246 12.38 -26.41 -5.73
N ASP A 247 13.40 -26.11 -4.93
CA ASP A 247 14.76 -25.93 -5.43
C ASP A 247 15.38 -27.30 -5.74
N ALA A 248 15.43 -27.66 -6.99
CA ALA A 248 16.00 -28.94 -7.45
C ALA A 248 17.53 -28.94 -7.51
N SER A 249 18.18 -27.79 -7.34
CA SER A 249 19.63 -27.63 -7.45
C SER A 249 20.20 -26.78 -6.31
N PRO A 250 19.95 -27.19 -5.05
CA PRO A 250 20.47 -26.45 -3.90
C PRO A 250 21.99 -26.54 -3.83
N PRO A 251 22.69 -25.55 -3.28
CA PRO A 251 24.13 -25.60 -3.04
C PRO A 251 24.53 -26.81 -2.18
N ALA A 252 25.72 -27.39 -2.46
CA ALA A 252 26.19 -28.61 -1.80
C ALA A 252 26.38 -28.48 -0.30
N ASN A 253 26.73 -27.30 0.22
CA ASN A 253 27.09 -27.11 1.62
C ASN A 253 25.94 -26.56 2.47
N LYS A 254 25.49 -25.35 2.21
CA LYS A 254 24.39 -24.69 2.92
C LYS A 254 23.66 -23.72 1.99
N ALA A 255 22.39 -23.55 2.25
CA ALA A 255 21.57 -22.51 1.61
C ALA A 255 20.58 -21.95 2.63
N PHE A 256 20.30 -20.67 2.49
CA PHE A 256 19.23 -19.97 3.19
C PHE A 256 18.21 -19.52 2.16
N TYR A 257 16.96 -19.53 2.54
CA TYR A 257 15.85 -19.20 1.66
C TYR A 257 14.95 -18.18 2.33
N ARG A 258 14.36 -17.32 1.51
CA ARG A 258 13.26 -16.46 1.93
C ARG A 258 12.24 -16.31 0.82
N ALA A 259 11.00 -16.03 1.20
CA ALA A 259 9.93 -15.64 0.33
C ALA A 259 9.67 -14.14 0.53
N VAL A 260 9.67 -13.37 -0.53
CA VAL A 260 9.50 -11.90 -0.47
C VAL A 260 8.46 -11.44 -1.49
N ILE A 261 7.73 -10.38 -1.14
CA ILE A 261 6.85 -9.67 -2.08
C ILE A 261 7.75 -8.91 -3.07
N PRO A 262 7.53 -9.03 -4.39
CA PRO A 262 8.35 -8.40 -5.42
C PRO A 262 8.41 -6.89 -5.33
#